data_8d261d1d63105ca60d0475b57d4b8b10
#
_entry.id   8d261d1d63105ca60d0475b57d4b8b10
#
_cell.length_a   1.000
_cell.length_b   1.000
_cell.length_c   1.000
_cell.angle_alpha   90.00
_cell.angle_beta   90.00
_cell.angle_gamma   90.00
#
_symmetry.space_group_name_H-M   'P 1'
#
loop_
_entity.id
_entity.type
_entity.pdbx_description
1 polymer ?
#
loop_
_entity_poly.entity_id
_entity_poly.type
_entity_poly.pdbx_seq_one_letter_code
_entity_poly.pdbx_strand_id
1 'polypeptide(L)'
;MTRVVLIFIGLVAITAAVPAQAPEPPLADTRLTVHTLLREDIFAGFLQNDLARLARAEKNAEVLLANRSAERPAVLAWQGSMALTRAAMANEANQADQFRALYRRAQDLFSDAMKVAPDNVGVFAITGGSQVSLADRLPSAERKAAWELGYTAYQQLWKLQSQMIEKLPLHHKGEVLSGLAQTADRTGRTEEAAAHIERILTLLPDTPYASRARQWKDDPSKRATSKLACQTCHGPGTLVARLADVSK
;
A
#
# COMPACT_ATOMS: atom_id res chain seq x y z
N MET A 1 -25.64 -1.25 -69.19
CA MET A 1 -26.40 -1.23 -67.90
C MET A 1 -25.43 -1.53 -66.75
N THR A 2 -24.90 -0.49 -66.12
CA THR A 2 -23.89 -0.64 -65.07
C THR A 2 -24.60 -0.52 -63.71
N ARG A 3 -24.59 -1.60 -62.90
CA ARG A 3 -25.17 -1.63 -61.55
C ARG A 3 -24.18 -1.07 -60.54
N VAL A 4 -24.50 0.07 -59.93
CA VAL A 4 -23.77 0.66 -58.80
C VAL A 4 -24.27 -0.04 -57.52
N VAL A 5 -23.38 -0.73 -56.81
CA VAL A 5 -23.64 -1.29 -55.47
C VAL A 5 -23.20 -0.28 -54.45
N LEU A 6 -24.11 0.31 -53.72
CA LEU A 6 -23.86 1.19 -52.57
C LEU A 6 -23.64 0.30 -51.30
N ILE A 7 -22.43 0.26 -50.80
CA ILE A 7 -22.12 -0.41 -49.53
C ILE A 7 -22.31 0.64 -48.41
N PHE A 8 -23.32 0.44 -47.56
CA PHE A 8 -23.50 1.22 -46.30
C PHE A 8 -22.59 0.62 -45.24
N ILE A 9 -21.52 1.34 -44.87
CA ILE A 9 -20.71 1.01 -43.72
C ILE A 9 -21.37 1.68 -42.47
N GLY A 10 -22.08 0.87 -41.68
CA GLY A 10 -22.64 1.30 -40.42
C GLY A 10 -21.53 1.52 -39.39
N LEU A 11 -21.31 2.74 -38.97
CA LEU A 11 -20.40 3.09 -37.86
C LEU A 11 -21.08 2.67 -36.54
N VAL A 12 -20.66 1.54 -35.97
CA VAL A 12 -21.05 1.15 -34.61
C VAL A 12 -20.21 1.99 -33.63
N ALA A 13 -20.80 3.01 -33.05
CA ALA A 13 -20.20 3.77 -31.95
C ALA A 13 -20.15 2.86 -30.69
N ILE A 14 -19.00 2.30 -30.40
CA ILE A 14 -18.74 1.63 -29.13
C ILE A 14 -18.59 2.72 -28.08
N THR A 15 -19.66 3.02 -27.35
CA THR A 15 -19.59 3.83 -26.13
C THR A 15 -18.88 3.00 -25.08
N ALA A 16 -17.58 3.24 -24.87
CA ALA A 16 -16.87 2.71 -23.73
C ALA A 16 -17.56 3.24 -22.45
N ALA A 17 -18.16 2.32 -21.69
CA ALA A 17 -18.71 2.66 -20.38
C ALA A 17 -17.56 3.19 -19.51
N VAL A 18 -17.58 4.46 -19.16
CA VAL A 18 -16.67 5.05 -18.17
C VAL A 18 -16.92 4.30 -16.86
N PRO A 19 -15.92 3.65 -16.26
CA PRO A 19 -16.11 2.96 -14.99
C PRO A 19 -16.65 3.97 -13.97
N ALA A 20 -17.72 3.59 -13.26
CA ALA A 20 -18.32 4.45 -12.23
C ALA A 20 -17.24 4.83 -11.21
N GLN A 21 -17.07 6.13 -11.01
CA GLN A 21 -16.10 6.63 -10.05
C GLN A 21 -16.45 6.12 -8.65
N ALA A 22 -15.47 5.62 -7.91
CA ALA A 22 -15.68 5.20 -6.53
C ALA A 22 -16.28 6.35 -5.71
N PRO A 23 -17.27 6.08 -4.83
CA PRO A 23 -17.95 7.11 -4.06
C PRO A 23 -16.98 7.90 -3.18
N GLU A 24 -17.28 9.17 -2.95
CA GLU A 24 -16.51 10.02 -2.03
C GLU A 24 -16.57 9.45 -0.61
N PRO A 25 -15.44 9.32 0.10
CA PRO A 25 -15.45 8.91 1.47
C PRO A 25 -16.05 9.98 2.38
N PRO A 26 -16.88 9.61 3.37
CA PRO A 26 -17.52 10.56 4.28
C PRO A 26 -16.53 11.07 5.34
N LEU A 27 -15.74 12.09 5.01
CA LEU A 27 -14.65 12.61 5.87
C LEU A 27 -15.10 13.08 7.26
N ALA A 28 -16.37 13.53 7.37
CA ALA A 28 -16.96 13.98 8.63
C ALA A 28 -17.40 12.82 9.54
N ASP A 29 -17.48 11.59 9.06
CA ASP A 29 -17.89 10.43 9.86
C ASP A 29 -16.77 10.01 10.82
N THR A 30 -16.92 10.37 12.10
CA THR A 30 -15.94 10.08 13.16
C THR A 30 -15.86 8.60 13.56
N ARG A 31 -16.78 7.76 13.10
CA ARG A 31 -16.72 6.30 13.29
C ARG A 31 -15.65 5.66 12.40
N LEU A 32 -15.27 6.36 11.30
CA LEU A 32 -14.26 5.93 10.35
C LEU A 32 -12.90 6.54 10.70
N THR A 33 -11.89 5.71 10.80
CA THR A 33 -10.51 6.17 10.99
C THR A 33 -9.96 6.82 9.71
N VAL A 34 -8.94 7.65 9.84
CA VAL A 34 -8.17 8.19 8.71
C VAL A 34 -7.68 7.07 7.79
N HIS A 35 -7.25 5.95 8.36
CA HIS A 35 -6.84 4.77 7.59
C HIS A 35 -7.96 4.27 6.68
N THR A 36 -9.19 4.15 7.18
CA THR A 36 -10.34 3.70 6.39
C THR A 36 -10.69 4.70 5.29
N LEU A 37 -10.58 6.00 5.58
CA LEU A 37 -10.98 7.06 4.65
C LEU A 37 -10.00 7.27 3.49
N LEU A 38 -8.70 7.00 3.68
CA LEU A 38 -7.67 7.29 2.68
C LEU A 38 -7.14 6.07 1.94
N ARG A 39 -7.02 4.93 2.63
CA ARG A 39 -6.27 3.76 2.18
C ARG A 39 -6.63 3.28 0.78
N GLU A 40 -7.92 3.08 0.50
CA GLU A 40 -8.35 2.48 -0.77
C GLU A 40 -8.05 3.37 -1.97
N ASP A 41 -8.12 4.69 -1.81
CA ASP A 41 -7.79 5.64 -2.87
C ASP A 41 -6.28 5.70 -3.12
N ILE A 42 -5.49 5.62 -2.04
CA ILE A 42 -4.03 5.55 -2.15
C ILE A 42 -3.60 4.26 -2.83
N PHE A 43 -4.18 3.12 -2.43
CA PHE A 43 -3.89 1.82 -3.05
C PHE A 43 -4.32 1.76 -4.51
N ALA A 44 -5.46 2.35 -4.87
CA ALA A 44 -5.83 2.49 -6.28
C ALA A 44 -4.78 3.29 -7.08
N GLY A 45 -4.20 4.32 -6.47
CA GLY A 45 -3.11 5.09 -7.06
C GLY A 45 -1.89 4.24 -7.37
N PHE A 46 -1.34 3.49 -6.42
CA PHE A 46 -0.09 2.77 -6.67
C PHE A 46 -0.26 1.34 -7.22
N LEU A 47 -1.38 0.66 -6.97
CA LEU A 47 -1.63 -0.69 -7.49
C LEU A 47 -2.29 -0.69 -8.88
N GLN A 48 -3.10 0.33 -9.18
CA GLN A 48 -3.93 0.39 -10.38
C GLN A 48 -3.61 1.59 -11.28
N ASN A 49 -2.67 2.44 -10.86
CA ASN A 49 -2.34 3.71 -11.54
C ASN A 49 -3.55 4.66 -11.70
N ASP A 50 -4.51 4.59 -10.76
CA ASP A 50 -5.67 5.47 -10.73
C ASP A 50 -5.30 6.82 -10.12
N LEU A 51 -4.84 7.74 -10.98
CA LEU A 51 -4.36 9.06 -10.57
C LEU A 51 -5.48 9.96 -10.05
N ALA A 52 -6.74 9.74 -10.45
CA ALA A 52 -7.87 10.51 -9.98
C ALA A 52 -8.17 10.18 -8.51
N ARG A 53 -8.16 8.89 -8.15
CA ARG A 53 -8.31 8.47 -6.76
C ARG A 53 -7.14 8.91 -5.89
N LEU A 54 -5.91 8.83 -6.40
CA LEU A 54 -4.74 9.33 -5.67
C LEU A 54 -4.85 10.83 -5.38
N ALA A 55 -5.23 11.64 -6.38
CA ALA A 55 -5.44 13.08 -6.19
C ALA A 55 -6.57 13.39 -5.21
N ARG A 56 -7.63 12.59 -5.20
CA ARG A 56 -8.69 12.67 -4.20
C ARG A 56 -8.17 12.38 -2.80
N ALA A 57 -7.37 11.34 -2.62
CA ALA A 57 -6.74 11.02 -1.33
C ALA A 57 -5.84 12.15 -0.84
N GLU A 58 -5.04 12.77 -1.73
CA GLU A 58 -4.18 13.92 -1.41
C GLU A 58 -5.03 15.09 -0.86
N LYS A 59 -6.09 15.47 -1.55
CA LYS A 59 -7.04 16.51 -1.11
C LYS A 59 -7.70 16.15 0.23
N ASN A 60 -8.17 14.92 0.36
CA ASN A 60 -8.85 14.45 1.56
C ASN A 60 -7.91 14.41 2.78
N ALA A 61 -6.63 14.07 2.58
CA ALA A 61 -5.63 14.11 3.64
C ALA A 61 -5.40 15.52 4.18
N GLU A 62 -5.44 16.57 3.34
CA GLU A 62 -5.35 17.97 3.79
C GLU A 62 -6.54 18.34 4.68
N VAL A 63 -7.75 17.96 4.28
CA VAL A 63 -8.97 18.18 5.07
C VAL A 63 -8.91 17.45 6.41
N LEU A 64 -8.46 16.19 6.41
CA LEU A 64 -8.33 15.40 7.63
C LEU A 64 -7.23 15.95 8.56
N LEU A 65 -6.12 16.41 8.00
CA LEU A 65 -5.05 17.04 8.77
C LEU A 65 -5.52 18.29 9.53
N ALA A 66 -6.40 19.09 8.90
CA ALA A 66 -6.98 20.29 9.51
C ALA A 66 -8.04 19.95 10.58
N ASN A 67 -8.81 18.87 10.40
CA ASN A 67 -10.01 18.63 11.22
C ASN A 67 -9.87 17.45 12.21
N ARG A 68 -8.81 16.62 12.11
CA ARG A 68 -8.61 15.43 12.95
C ARG A 68 -7.23 15.42 13.59
N SER A 69 -6.98 16.38 14.46
CA SER A 69 -5.67 16.57 15.12
C SER A 69 -5.18 15.33 15.87
N ALA A 70 -6.07 14.56 16.50
CA ALA A 70 -5.73 13.32 17.21
C ALA A 70 -5.18 12.23 16.27
N GLU A 71 -5.59 12.21 15.01
CA GLU A 71 -5.13 11.25 14.00
C GLU A 71 -4.00 11.82 13.10
N ARG A 72 -3.47 13.01 13.43
CA ARG A 72 -2.39 13.67 12.67
C ARG A 72 -1.23 12.74 12.31
N PRO A 73 -0.69 11.88 13.20
CA PRO A 73 0.42 11.00 12.84
C PRO A 73 0.08 10.02 11.71
N ALA A 74 -1.15 9.47 11.72
CA ALA A 74 -1.61 8.57 10.65
C ALA A 74 -1.79 9.33 9.33
N VAL A 75 -2.29 10.58 9.36
CA VAL A 75 -2.40 11.43 8.16
C VAL A 75 -1.02 11.70 7.58
N LEU A 76 -0.03 12.07 8.41
CA LEU A 76 1.36 12.29 7.96
C LEU A 76 1.96 11.04 7.31
N ALA A 77 1.76 9.86 7.90
CA ALA A 77 2.23 8.60 7.31
C ALA A 77 1.56 8.34 5.94
N TRP A 78 0.26 8.59 5.80
CA TRP A 78 -0.43 8.47 4.51
C TRP A 78 0.02 9.52 3.50
N GLN A 79 0.29 10.76 3.90
CA GLN A 79 0.89 11.76 3.03
C GLN A 79 2.30 11.33 2.58
N GLY A 80 3.08 10.69 3.46
CA GLY A 80 4.35 10.06 3.09
C GLY A 80 4.18 8.97 2.02
N SER A 81 3.16 8.11 2.17
CA SER A 81 2.82 7.08 1.19
C SER A 81 2.46 7.67 -0.19
N MET A 82 1.64 8.72 -0.22
CA MET A 82 1.27 9.41 -1.46
C MET A 82 2.48 10.09 -2.12
N ALA A 83 3.30 10.78 -1.34
CA ALA A 83 4.54 11.39 -1.84
C ALA A 83 5.52 10.35 -2.41
N LEU A 84 5.66 9.19 -1.74
CA LEU A 84 6.48 8.08 -2.24
C LEU A 84 5.92 7.48 -3.54
N THR A 85 4.59 7.37 -3.65
CA THR A 85 3.92 6.94 -4.88
C THR A 85 4.23 7.89 -6.03
N ARG A 86 4.09 9.21 -5.80
CA ARG A 86 4.43 10.24 -6.80
C ARG A 86 5.91 10.23 -7.15
N ALA A 87 6.80 9.99 -6.18
CA ALA A 87 8.23 9.83 -6.43
C ALA A 87 8.51 8.64 -7.35
N ALA A 88 7.91 7.48 -7.08
CA ALA A 88 8.06 6.30 -7.94
C ALA A 88 7.60 6.59 -9.38
N MET A 89 6.47 7.27 -9.55
CA MET A 89 5.97 7.69 -10.88
C MET A 89 6.92 8.66 -11.57
N ALA A 90 7.48 9.64 -10.85
CA ALA A 90 8.45 10.59 -11.40
C ALA A 90 9.74 9.89 -11.84
N ASN A 91 10.22 8.88 -11.08
CA ASN A 91 11.35 8.05 -11.49
C ASN A 91 11.05 7.29 -12.79
N GLU A 92 9.90 6.65 -12.90
CA GLU A 92 9.47 5.92 -14.10
C GLU A 92 9.33 6.83 -15.32
N ALA A 93 8.97 8.10 -15.10
CA ALA A 93 8.89 9.13 -16.12
C ALA A 93 10.24 9.83 -16.41
N ASN A 94 11.35 9.39 -15.79
CA ASN A 94 12.68 10.00 -15.89
C ASN A 94 12.74 11.48 -15.47
N GLN A 95 11.91 11.90 -14.51
CA GLN A 95 11.82 13.25 -13.97
C GLN A 95 12.67 13.36 -12.69
N ALA A 96 14.00 13.37 -12.83
CA ALA A 96 14.93 13.21 -11.72
C ALA A 96 14.81 14.28 -10.61
N ASP A 97 14.57 15.55 -10.96
CA ASP A 97 14.42 16.62 -9.96
C ASP A 97 13.11 16.46 -9.17
N GLN A 98 12.01 16.14 -9.84
CA GLN A 98 10.73 15.89 -9.23
C GLN A 98 10.80 14.65 -8.34
N PHE A 99 11.45 13.58 -8.80
CA PHE A 99 11.72 12.40 -7.99
C PHE A 99 12.41 12.76 -6.68
N ARG A 100 13.55 13.48 -6.75
CA ARG A 100 14.32 13.85 -5.55
C ARG A 100 13.51 14.67 -4.55
N ALA A 101 12.74 15.64 -5.03
CA ALA A 101 11.90 16.48 -4.18
C ALA A 101 10.81 15.67 -3.47
N LEU A 102 10.09 14.82 -4.23
CA LEU A 102 9.00 14.01 -3.72
C LEU A 102 9.50 12.89 -2.79
N TYR A 103 10.62 12.25 -3.11
CA TYR A 103 11.23 11.22 -2.28
C TYR A 103 11.67 11.80 -0.92
N ARG A 104 12.37 12.95 -0.91
CA ARG A 104 12.74 13.64 0.34
C ARG A 104 11.50 13.96 1.17
N ARG A 105 10.48 14.55 0.56
CA ARG A 105 9.22 14.86 1.24
C ARG A 105 8.59 13.61 1.86
N ALA A 106 8.61 12.48 1.16
CA ALA A 106 8.08 11.22 1.69
C ALA A 106 8.84 10.77 2.94
N GLN A 107 10.19 10.82 2.91
CA GLN A 107 11.02 10.44 4.05
C GLN A 107 10.80 11.35 5.26
N ASP A 108 10.70 12.66 5.05
CA ASP A 108 10.43 13.64 6.11
C ASP A 108 9.06 13.35 6.78
N LEU A 109 8.02 13.11 5.97
CA LEU A 109 6.67 12.81 6.48
C LEU A 109 6.62 11.51 7.28
N PHE A 110 7.28 10.43 6.82
CA PHE A 110 7.37 9.19 7.58
C PHE A 110 8.16 9.38 8.89
N SER A 111 9.28 10.08 8.83
CA SER A 111 10.10 10.38 10.00
C SER A 111 9.30 11.17 11.05
N ASP A 112 8.58 12.21 10.62
CA ASP A 112 7.77 13.03 11.50
C ASP A 112 6.61 12.23 12.11
N ALA A 113 5.92 11.42 11.31
CA ALA A 113 4.84 10.54 11.80
C ALA A 113 5.34 9.60 12.91
N MET A 114 6.47 8.94 12.69
CA MET A 114 7.06 7.99 13.66
C MET A 114 7.59 8.68 14.91
N LYS A 115 8.16 9.90 14.80
CA LYS A 115 8.64 10.68 15.95
C LYS A 115 7.49 11.16 16.83
N VAL A 116 6.40 11.62 16.22
CA VAL A 116 5.24 12.16 16.95
C VAL A 116 4.44 11.05 17.63
N ALA A 117 4.45 9.83 17.09
CA ALA A 117 3.67 8.71 17.61
C ALA A 117 4.49 7.38 17.61
N PRO A 118 5.50 7.27 18.49
CA PRO A 118 6.44 6.15 18.51
C PRO A 118 5.82 4.80 18.91
N ASP A 119 4.59 4.81 19.46
CA ASP A 119 3.85 3.61 19.87
C ASP A 119 2.60 3.37 19.00
N ASN A 120 2.43 4.11 17.90
CA ASN A 120 1.27 3.99 17.05
C ASN A 120 1.46 2.90 15.99
N VAL A 121 0.83 1.74 16.19
CA VAL A 121 0.90 0.60 15.28
C VAL A 121 0.48 0.95 13.85
N GLY A 122 -0.50 1.84 13.67
CA GLY A 122 -0.98 2.27 12.35
C GLY A 122 0.08 3.04 11.57
N VAL A 123 0.85 3.91 12.23
CA VAL A 123 1.95 4.66 11.60
C VAL A 123 3.02 3.71 11.07
N PHE A 124 3.42 2.71 11.85
CA PHE A 124 4.43 1.74 11.42
C PHE A 124 3.92 0.81 10.33
N ALA A 125 2.65 0.37 10.40
CA ALA A 125 2.03 -0.42 9.34
C ALA A 125 1.97 0.35 8.01
N ILE A 126 1.53 1.62 8.04
CA ILE A 126 1.48 2.48 6.84
C ILE A 126 2.90 2.70 6.28
N THR A 127 3.87 3.04 7.13
CA THR A 127 5.25 3.26 6.70
C THR A 127 5.85 2.00 6.09
N GLY A 128 5.82 0.87 6.81
CA GLY A 128 6.35 -0.41 6.34
C GLY A 128 5.67 -0.89 5.07
N GLY A 129 4.34 -0.87 5.02
CA GLY A 129 3.55 -1.28 3.86
C GLY A 129 3.82 -0.43 2.63
N SER A 130 4.00 0.89 2.78
CA SER A 130 4.36 1.79 1.68
C SER A 130 5.75 1.48 1.11
N GLN A 131 6.75 1.28 1.97
CA GLN A 131 8.10 0.94 1.54
C GLN A 131 8.13 -0.40 0.80
N VAL A 132 7.52 -1.45 1.37
CA VAL A 132 7.43 -2.78 0.74
C VAL A 132 6.73 -2.72 -0.63
N SER A 133 5.69 -1.90 -0.76
CA SER A 133 4.92 -1.81 -2.00
C SER A 133 5.67 -1.08 -3.12
N LEU A 134 6.47 -0.08 -2.78
CA LEU A 134 7.01 0.89 -3.73
C LEU A 134 8.53 0.81 -3.93
N ALA A 135 9.29 0.18 -3.01
CA ALA A 135 10.75 0.16 -3.07
C ALA A 135 11.32 -0.31 -4.42
N ASP A 136 10.72 -1.33 -5.03
CA ASP A 136 11.20 -1.88 -6.30
C ASP A 136 11.04 -0.92 -7.50
N ARG A 137 10.22 0.14 -7.34
CA ARG A 137 9.99 1.19 -8.33
C ARG A 137 10.95 2.38 -8.20
N LEU A 138 11.83 2.34 -7.19
CA LEU A 138 12.81 3.40 -6.90
C LEU A 138 14.16 3.07 -7.54
N PRO A 139 15.02 4.08 -7.78
CA PRO A 139 16.42 3.86 -8.16
C PRO A 139 17.15 3.01 -7.12
N SER A 140 18.24 2.36 -7.51
CA SER A 140 18.93 1.35 -6.69
C SER A 140 19.40 1.89 -5.33
N ALA A 141 19.87 3.12 -5.25
CA ALA A 141 20.35 3.71 -4.00
C ALA A 141 19.18 3.93 -3.01
N GLU A 142 18.11 4.55 -3.47
CA GLU A 142 16.91 4.83 -2.68
C GLU A 142 16.13 3.57 -2.37
N ARG A 143 16.17 2.57 -3.25
CA ARG A 143 15.56 1.25 -3.03
C ARG A 143 16.12 0.58 -1.78
N LYS A 144 17.45 0.59 -1.61
CA LYS A 144 18.07 0.02 -0.42
C LYS A 144 17.62 0.74 0.86
N ALA A 145 17.61 2.07 0.83
CA ALA A 145 17.16 2.88 1.97
C ALA A 145 15.66 2.64 2.28
N ALA A 146 14.82 2.48 1.25
CA ALA A 146 13.40 2.15 1.41
C ALA A 146 13.20 0.78 2.08
N TRP A 147 13.96 -0.24 1.68
CA TRP A 147 13.88 -1.56 2.31
C TRP A 147 14.34 -1.53 3.78
N GLU A 148 15.40 -0.79 4.12
CA GLU A 148 15.87 -0.63 5.50
C GLU A 148 14.84 0.14 6.36
N LEU A 149 14.22 1.18 5.83
CA LEU A 149 13.15 1.89 6.53
C LEU A 149 11.93 0.98 6.73
N GLY A 150 11.55 0.22 5.72
CA GLY A 150 10.48 -0.78 5.81
C GLY A 150 10.77 -1.83 6.88
N TYR A 151 11.99 -2.35 6.92
CA TYR A 151 12.44 -3.29 7.96
C TYR A 151 12.33 -2.67 9.36
N THR A 152 12.85 -1.46 9.55
CA THR A 152 12.77 -0.75 10.82
C THR A 152 11.32 -0.54 11.28
N ALA A 153 10.43 -0.16 10.37
CA ALA A 153 9.01 0.04 10.67
C ALA A 153 8.34 -1.28 11.10
N TYR A 154 8.59 -2.38 10.38
CA TYR A 154 8.03 -3.69 10.75
C TYR A 154 8.63 -4.27 12.02
N GLN A 155 9.91 -4.01 12.34
CA GLN A 155 10.50 -4.39 13.62
C GLN A 155 9.83 -3.65 14.80
N GLN A 156 9.54 -2.35 14.64
CA GLN A 156 8.78 -1.62 15.65
C GLN A 156 7.35 -2.14 15.79
N LEU A 157 6.69 -2.41 14.67
CA LEU A 157 5.35 -3.02 14.67
C LEU A 157 5.35 -4.38 15.38
N TRP A 158 6.36 -5.22 15.14
CA TRP A 158 6.56 -6.48 15.83
C TRP A 158 6.76 -6.30 17.33
N LYS A 159 7.62 -5.38 17.73
CA LYS A 159 7.86 -5.06 19.14
C LYS A 159 6.56 -4.70 19.87
N LEU A 160 5.68 -3.94 19.21
CA LEU A 160 4.41 -3.50 19.80
C LEU A 160 3.35 -4.62 19.83
N GLN A 161 3.42 -5.61 18.92
CA GLN A 161 2.33 -6.57 18.71
C GLN A 161 2.71 -8.04 18.97
N SER A 162 3.97 -8.38 19.13
CA SER A 162 4.44 -9.78 19.23
C SER A 162 3.77 -10.57 20.36
N GLN A 163 3.55 -9.95 21.52
CA GLN A 163 2.93 -10.62 22.67
C GLN A 163 1.44 -10.95 22.45
N MET A 164 0.79 -10.28 21.51
CA MET A 164 -0.61 -10.50 21.20
C MET A 164 -0.83 -11.05 19.78
N ILE A 165 0.22 -11.46 19.10
CA ILE A 165 0.17 -11.84 17.68
C ILE A 165 -0.91 -12.88 17.39
N GLU A 166 -1.11 -13.87 18.26
CA GLU A 166 -2.12 -14.91 18.09
C GLU A 166 -3.56 -14.38 18.15
N LYS A 167 -3.77 -13.29 18.88
CA LYS A 167 -5.09 -12.65 19.06
C LYS A 167 -5.42 -11.64 17.97
N LEU A 168 -4.44 -11.23 17.17
CA LEU A 168 -4.69 -10.26 16.10
C LEU A 168 -5.57 -10.86 15.00
N PRO A 169 -6.38 -10.03 14.32
CA PRO A 169 -7.08 -10.44 13.11
C PRO A 169 -6.11 -10.96 12.05
N LEU A 170 -6.58 -11.85 11.18
CA LEU A 170 -5.78 -12.49 10.13
C LEU A 170 -4.97 -11.49 9.31
N HIS A 171 -5.59 -10.38 8.89
CA HIS A 171 -4.94 -9.35 8.10
C HIS A 171 -3.73 -8.74 8.83
N HIS A 172 -3.89 -8.37 10.10
CA HIS A 172 -2.80 -7.77 10.89
C HIS A 172 -1.64 -8.76 11.13
N LYS A 173 -1.96 -10.02 11.45
CA LYS A 173 -0.94 -11.09 11.56
C LYS A 173 -0.17 -11.25 10.26
N GLY A 174 -0.91 -11.38 9.16
CA GLY A 174 -0.35 -11.58 7.83
C GLY A 174 0.51 -10.39 7.39
N GLU A 175 0.07 -9.17 7.65
CA GLU A 175 0.82 -7.97 7.30
C GLU A 175 2.16 -7.90 8.05
N VAL A 176 2.15 -8.01 9.38
CA VAL A 176 3.38 -7.87 10.17
C VAL A 176 4.38 -8.99 9.86
N LEU A 177 3.92 -10.23 9.80
CA LEU A 177 4.82 -11.38 9.55
C LEU A 177 5.36 -11.38 8.12
N SER A 178 4.52 -11.08 7.12
CA SER A 178 4.96 -11.00 5.72
C SER A 178 5.87 -9.80 5.48
N GLY A 179 5.57 -8.66 6.10
CA GLY A 179 6.41 -7.48 6.03
C GLY A 179 7.80 -7.72 6.61
N LEU A 180 7.88 -8.35 7.80
CA LEU A 180 9.15 -8.76 8.41
C LEU A 180 9.94 -9.73 7.52
N ALA A 181 9.30 -10.79 7.05
CA ALA A 181 9.96 -11.78 6.19
C ALA A 181 10.51 -11.12 4.92
N GLN A 182 9.70 -10.30 4.26
CA GLN A 182 10.08 -9.67 3.00
C GLN A 182 11.17 -8.61 3.20
N THR A 183 11.05 -7.76 4.20
CA THR A 183 12.05 -6.70 4.45
C THR A 183 13.37 -7.29 4.95
N ALA A 184 13.36 -8.31 5.79
CA ALA A 184 14.55 -9.02 6.20
C ALA A 184 15.29 -9.66 5.00
N ASP A 185 14.56 -10.34 4.10
CA ASP A 185 15.14 -10.92 2.89
C ASP A 185 15.78 -9.85 1.99
N ARG A 186 15.07 -8.75 1.72
CA ARG A 186 15.55 -7.64 0.86
C ARG A 186 16.74 -6.88 1.45
N THR A 187 16.95 -6.96 2.76
CA THR A 187 18.05 -6.31 3.47
C THR A 187 19.19 -7.29 3.81
N GLY A 188 19.12 -8.53 3.29
CA GLY A 188 20.16 -9.55 3.44
C GLY A 188 20.14 -10.29 4.79
N ARG A 189 19.10 -10.15 5.58
CA ARG A 189 18.91 -10.83 6.88
C ARG A 189 18.22 -12.18 6.67
N THR A 190 18.90 -13.08 5.97
CA THR A 190 18.32 -14.31 5.43
C THR A 190 17.78 -15.25 6.50
N GLU A 191 18.46 -15.36 7.65
CA GLU A 191 18.05 -16.23 8.76
C GLU A 191 16.76 -15.69 9.42
N GLU A 192 16.67 -14.37 9.61
CA GLU A 192 15.46 -13.74 10.14
C GLU A 192 14.29 -13.91 9.16
N ALA A 193 14.53 -13.72 7.86
CA ALA A 193 13.52 -13.93 6.84
C ALA A 193 12.97 -15.37 6.89
N ALA A 194 13.87 -16.38 6.99
CA ALA A 194 13.48 -17.78 7.12
C ALA A 194 12.65 -18.02 8.40
N ALA A 195 13.06 -17.44 9.53
CA ALA A 195 12.33 -17.58 10.79
C ALA A 195 10.92 -16.98 10.72
N HIS A 196 10.75 -15.84 10.04
CA HIS A 196 9.42 -15.23 9.83
C HIS A 196 8.57 -16.03 8.85
N ILE A 197 9.16 -16.64 7.82
CA ILE A 197 8.48 -17.57 6.91
C ILE A 197 7.90 -18.75 7.70
N GLU A 198 8.69 -19.38 8.58
CA GLU A 198 8.20 -20.48 9.43
C GLU A 198 7.07 -20.03 10.36
N ARG A 199 7.15 -18.82 10.92
CA ARG A 199 6.05 -18.26 11.73
C ARG A 199 4.77 -18.09 10.91
N ILE A 200 4.86 -17.63 9.65
CA ILE A 200 3.69 -17.55 8.77
C ILE A 200 3.08 -18.93 8.56
N LEU A 201 3.89 -19.94 8.28
CA LEU A 201 3.42 -21.30 8.03
C LEU A 201 2.75 -21.91 9.27
N THR A 202 3.23 -21.59 10.46
CA THR A 202 2.71 -22.11 11.73
C THR A 202 1.45 -21.36 12.19
N LEU A 203 1.44 -20.02 12.13
CA LEU A 203 0.39 -19.19 12.70
C LEU A 203 -0.75 -18.89 11.73
N LEU A 204 -0.54 -19.08 10.43
CA LEU A 204 -1.49 -18.76 9.38
C LEU A 204 -1.68 -19.92 8.39
N PRO A 205 -1.80 -21.19 8.86
CA PRO A 205 -2.00 -22.33 7.96
C PRO A 205 -3.25 -22.08 7.12
N ASP A 206 -3.28 -22.65 5.91
CA ASP A 206 -4.41 -22.61 4.97
C ASP A 206 -4.85 -21.20 4.53
N THR A 207 -3.97 -20.22 4.65
CA THR A 207 -4.20 -18.84 4.20
C THR A 207 -3.40 -18.51 2.93
N PRO A 208 -3.78 -17.46 2.19
CA PRO A 208 -2.96 -16.94 1.10
C PRO A 208 -1.55 -16.51 1.53
N TYR A 209 -1.36 -16.14 2.79
CA TYR A 209 -0.04 -15.83 3.36
C TYR A 209 0.83 -17.07 3.42
N ALA A 210 0.31 -18.18 3.97
CA ALA A 210 1.03 -19.44 4.03
C ALA A 210 1.35 -20.01 2.64
N SER A 211 0.42 -19.91 1.69
CA SER A 211 0.67 -20.33 0.31
C SER A 211 1.87 -19.62 -0.31
N ARG A 212 1.97 -18.30 -0.17
CA ARG A 212 3.11 -17.53 -0.66
C ARG A 212 4.41 -17.81 0.13
N ALA A 213 4.29 -17.97 1.44
CA ALA A 213 5.43 -18.32 2.28
C ALA A 213 6.03 -19.69 1.90
N ARG A 214 5.21 -20.69 1.57
CA ARG A 214 5.67 -21.97 1.02
C ARG A 214 6.43 -21.78 -0.29
N GLN A 215 5.89 -20.99 -1.23
CA GLN A 215 6.58 -20.70 -2.48
C GLN A 215 7.96 -20.07 -2.26
N TRP A 216 8.09 -19.18 -1.29
CA TRP A 216 9.36 -18.54 -0.94
C TRP A 216 10.35 -19.49 -0.25
N LYS A 217 9.83 -20.44 0.53
CA LYS A 217 10.62 -21.48 1.18
C LYS A 217 11.12 -22.50 0.16
N ASP A 218 10.24 -22.99 -0.70
CA ASP A 218 10.53 -24.08 -1.64
C ASP A 218 11.35 -23.62 -2.86
N ASP A 219 11.21 -22.36 -3.26
CA ASP A 219 11.91 -21.76 -4.38
C ASP A 219 12.47 -20.37 -4.01
N PRO A 220 13.68 -20.30 -3.42
CA PRO A 220 14.31 -19.03 -3.06
C PRO A 220 14.49 -18.05 -4.23
N SER A 221 14.54 -18.53 -5.48
CA SER A 221 14.67 -17.64 -6.65
C SER A 221 13.46 -16.73 -6.85
N LYS A 222 12.28 -17.16 -6.41
CA LYS A 222 11.04 -16.37 -6.45
C LYS A 222 11.04 -15.21 -5.48
N ARG A 223 11.88 -15.22 -4.46
CA ARG A 223 11.98 -14.12 -3.48
C ARG A 223 12.31 -12.80 -4.16
N ALA A 224 13.19 -12.83 -5.17
CA ALA A 224 13.61 -11.62 -5.88
C ALA A 224 12.47 -10.94 -6.69
N THR A 225 11.51 -11.72 -7.19
CA THR A 225 10.50 -11.25 -8.16
C THR A 225 9.08 -11.22 -7.63
N SER A 226 8.82 -11.79 -6.45
CA SER A 226 7.48 -11.82 -5.85
C SER A 226 7.43 -11.09 -4.51
N LYS A 227 6.23 -10.78 -4.05
CA LYS A 227 5.98 -10.09 -2.78
C LYS A 227 5.13 -10.96 -1.86
N LEU A 228 5.49 -11.00 -0.57
CA LEU A 228 4.71 -11.66 0.47
C LEU A 228 3.60 -10.76 0.99
N ALA A 229 3.87 -9.45 1.13
CA ALA A 229 2.98 -8.49 1.75
C ALA A 229 2.05 -7.79 0.76
N CYS A 230 0.89 -7.35 1.24
CA CYS A 230 -0.03 -6.31 0.72
C CYS A 230 -0.76 -6.49 -0.62
N GLN A 231 -0.33 -7.30 -1.58
CA GLN A 231 -0.85 -7.19 -2.95
C GLN A 231 -2.21 -7.85 -3.25
N THR A 232 -2.80 -8.64 -2.34
CA THR A 232 -3.99 -9.44 -2.69
C THR A 232 -5.29 -8.98 -2.06
N CYS A 233 -5.24 -8.05 -1.10
CA CYS A 233 -6.42 -7.71 -0.29
C CYS A 233 -7.06 -6.36 -0.63
N HIS A 234 -6.44 -5.56 -1.49
CA HIS A 234 -6.87 -4.19 -1.77
C HIS A 234 -7.26 -4.04 -3.24
N GLY A 235 -8.51 -4.37 -3.54
CA GLY A 235 -9.09 -4.24 -4.86
C GLY A 235 -10.16 -3.15 -4.97
N PRO A 236 -10.62 -2.86 -6.19
CA PRO A 236 -11.74 -1.94 -6.41
C PRO A 236 -12.97 -2.37 -5.60
N GLY A 237 -13.65 -1.42 -4.96
CA GLY A 237 -14.88 -1.66 -4.21
C GLY A 237 -14.72 -2.04 -2.74
N THR A 238 -13.51 -2.28 -2.24
CA THR A 238 -13.27 -2.64 -0.83
C THR A 238 -13.70 -1.53 0.13
N LEU A 239 -13.48 -0.25 -0.24
CA LEU A 239 -13.94 0.89 0.54
C LEU A 239 -15.48 0.93 0.64
N VAL A 240 -16.17 0.67 -0.46
CA VAL A 240 -17.64 0.64 -0.52
C VAL A 240 -18.20 -0.43 0.40
N ALA A 241 -17.63 -1.64 0.39
CA ALA A 241 -18.04 -2.73 1.29
C ALA A 241 -17.86 -2.33 2.76
N ARG A 242 -16.73 -1.73 3.12
CA ARG A 242 -16.46 -1.28 4.50
C ARG A 242 -17.37 -0.16 4.97
N LEU A 243 -17.70 0.79 4.10
CA LEU A 243 -18.67 1.85 4.42
C LEU A 243 -20.07 1.26 4.66
N ALA A 244 -20.46 0.25 3.89
CA ALA A 244 -21.72 -0.45 4.08
C ALA A 244 -21.79 -1.18 5.43
N ASP A 245 -20.68 -1.77 5.90
CA ASP A 245 -20.59 -2.44 7.20
C ASP A 245 -20.70 -1.48 8.39
N VAL A 246 -20.24 -0.25 8.24
CA VAL A 246 -20.32 0.80 9.28
C VAL A 246 -21.70 1.46 9.34
N SER A 247 -22.46 1.41 8.25
CA SER A 247 -23.80 2.02 8.16
C SER A 247 -24.91 1.14 8.77
N LYS A 248 -24.60 -0.09 9.17
CA LYS A 248 -25.49 -1.01 9.89
C LYS A 248 -25.29 -0.87 11.40
#